data_dd2965df34cf48ebb344b2a12311cd40
#
_entry.id   dd2965df34cf48ebb344b2a12311cd40
#
_cell.length_a   1.000
_cell.length_b   1.000
_cell.length_c   1.000
_cell.angle_alpha   90.00
_cell.angle_beta   90.00
_cell.angle_gamma   90.00
#
_symmetry.space_group_name_H-M   'P 1'
#
loop_
_entity.id
_entity.type
_entity.pdbx_description
1 polymer ?
#
loop_
_entity_poly.entity_id
_entity_poly.type
_entity_poly.pdbx_seq_one_letter_code
_entity_poly.pdbx_strand_id
1 'polypeptide(L)'
;MDRQALTDQFRALHVPGTPLVMPNPWDIGSAKVMAGLGAKALATTSAGYGFTRGLPDGAQLSRDQALAHAAEICTAVDLPVNGDFENGFGDDPDTVADTVRLAAQAGLAGVSIEDTVVPGTGAYPFDLALARIKAAIAAAKEVGIVLTARADGWLMGGYDQAEALRRCQAFATAGADVIYAPGVDVDTTRALIATGTPVNLLATGDMRDLSVAEMASLGVARISIGGGLARVAQRALIDGTRAMLEQGDFTILNGAAASAVVDDLMRGPQS
;
A
#
# COMPACT_ATOMS: atom_id res chain seq x y z
N MET A 1 -13.17 3.67 -16.77
CA MET A 1 -11.97 3.58 -17.66
C MET A 1 -11.63 2.11 -17.93
N ASP A 2 -11.03 1.78 -19.09
CA ASP A 2 -10.57 0.40 -19.35
C ASP A 2 -9.44 0.03 -18.36
N ARG A 3 -9.43 -1.21 -17.87
CA ARG A 3 -8.43 -1.69 -16.91
C ARG A 3 -7.00 -1.56 -17.46
N GLN A 4 -6.79 -1.88 -18.73
CA GLN A 4 -5.46 -1.78 -19.34
C GLN A 4 -4.98 -0.32 -19.33
N ALA A 5 -5.84 0.63 -19.65
CA ALA A 5 -5.50 2.05 -19.61
C ALA A 5 -5.12 2.52 -18.20
N LEU A 6 -5.83 2.03 -17.16
CA LEU A 6 -5.49 2.32 -15.77
C LEU A 6 -4.14 1.72 -15.35
N THR A 7 -3.83 0.51 -15.82
CA THR A 7 -2.54 -0.14 -15.55
C THR A 7 -1.38 0.60 -16.25
N ASP A 8 -1.56 0.97 -17.50
CA ASP A 8 -0.56 1.72 -18.27
C ASP A 8 -0.29 3.09 -17.64
N GLN A 9 -1.36 3.78 -17.22
CA GLN A 9 -1.26 5.01 -16.44
C GLN A 9 -0.48 4.76 -15.13
N PHE A 10 -0.82 3.71 -14.38
CA PHE A 10 -0.15 3.39 -13.12
C PHE A 10 1.34 3.12 -13.31
N ARG A 11 1.70 2.35 -14.32
CA ARG A 11 3.09 2.07 -14.67
C ARG A 11 3.85 3.35 -15.01
N ALA A 12 3.25 4.24 -15.80
CA ALA A 12 3.85 5.51 -16.21
C ALA A 12 4.05 6.51 -15.05
N LEU A 13 3.31 6.37 -13.95
CA LEU A 13 3.45 7.22 -12.76
C LEU A 13 4.68 6.89 -11.89
N HIS A 14 5.35 5.75 -12.11
CA HIS A 14 6.53 5.35 -11.33
C HIS A 14 7.83 5.91 -11.92
N VAL A 15 8.03 7.21 -11.79
CA VAL A 15 9.20 7.93 -12.34
C VAL A 15 10.19 8.27 -11.22
N PRO A 16 11.41 7.68 -11.21
CA PRO A 16 12.43 8.04 -10.24
C PRO A 16 12.70 9.56 -10.21
N GLY A 17 12.75 10.16 -9.03
CA GLY A 17 12.95 11.61 -8.86
C GLY A 17 11.70 12.47 -9.09
N THR A 18 10.57 11.86 -9.50
CA THR A 18 9.25 12.53 -9.60
C THR A 18 8.21 11.64 -8.93
N PRO A 19 8.24 11.51 -7.59
CA PRO A 19 7.51 10.48 -6.91
C PRO A 19 6.00 10.65 -6.99
N LEU A 20 5.29 9.56 -7.31
CA LEU A 20 3.86 9.44 -7.11
C LEU A 20 3.55 9.47 -5.61
N VAL A 21 2.82 10.48 -5.13
CA VAL A 21 2.23 10.45 -3.79
C VAL A 21 0.95 9.63 -3.86
N MET A 22 0.96 8.45 -3.21
CA MET A 22 -0.09 7.44 -3.30
C MET A 22 -0.70 7.20 -1.92
N PRO A 23 -1.83 7.87 -1.59
CA PRO A 23 -2.51 7.66 -0.32
C PRO A 23 -3.18 6.28 -0.27
N ASN A 24 -3.43 5.81 0.95
CA ASN A 24 -3.93 4.46 1.20
C ASN A 24 -5.34 4.50 1.81
N PRO A 25 -6.40 4.35 1.00
CA PRO A 25 -7.77 4.23 1.51
C PRO A 25 -8.00 2.86 2.18
N TRP A 26 -8.95 2.84 3.09
CA TRP A 26 -9.37 1.64 3.81
C TRP A 26 -10.84 1.28 3.59
N ASP A 27 -11.59 2.15 2.92
CA ASP A 27 -12.99 1.96 2.52
C ASP A 27 -13.35 2.85 1.33
N ILE A 28 -14.56 2.70 0.81
CA ILE A 28 -15.07 3.51 -0.31
C ILE A 28 -15.06 5.01 0.02
N GLY A 29 -15.43 5.38 1.26
CA GLY A 29 -15.49 6.78 1.68
C GLY A 29 -14.11 7.44 1.62
N SER A 30 -13.10 6.82 2.24
CA SER A 30 -11.72 7.33 2.20
C SER A 30 -11.16 7.35 0.77
N ALA A 31 -11.50 6.37 -0.08
CA ALA A 31 -11.08 6.35 -1.48
C ALA A 31 -11.65 7.54 -2.27
N LYS A 32 -12.95 7.84 -2.11
CA LYS A 32 -13.59 8.99 -2.76
C LYS A 32 -13.01 10.32 -2.27
N VAL A 33 -12.76 10.48 -0.97
CA VAL A 33 -12.09 11.66 -0.42
C VAL A 33 -10.72 11.86 -1.05
N MET A 34 -9.88 10.83 -1.07
CA MET A 34 -8.53 10.91 -1.63
C MET A 34 -8.55 11.21 -3.13
N ALA A 35 -9.44 10.57 -3.89
CA ALA A 35 -9.63 10.82 -5.31
C ALA A 35 -10.12 12.27 -5.58
N GLY A 36 -11.12 12.74 -4.85
CA GLY A 36 -11.67 14.08 -4.96
C GLY A 36 -10.67 15.19 -4.62
N LEU A 37 -9.69 14.89 -3.76
CA LEU A 37 -8.57 15.78 -3.43
C LEU A 37 -7.41 15.71 -4.43
N GLY A 38 -7.54 14.94 -5.51
CA GLY A 38 -6.61 14.94 -6.63
C GLY A 38 -5.51 13.88 -6.59
N ALA A 39 -5.67 12.82 -5.79
CA ALA A 39 -4.79 11.66 -5.89
C ALA A 39 -4.74 11.15 -7.34
N LYS A 40 -3.56 10.69 -7.78
CA LYS A 40 -3.36 10.17 -9.14
C LYS A 40 -3.45 8.64 -9.21
N ALA A 41 -3.25 7.99 -8.08
CA ALA A 41 -3.45 6.56 -7.85
C ALA A 41 -3.66 6.34 -6.35
N LEU A 42 -4.20 5.20 -5.99
CA LEU A 42 -4.45 4.78 -4.61
C LEU A 42 -3.79 3.42 -4.34
N ALA A 43 -3.51 3.12 -3.07
CA ALA A 43 -3.20 1.75 -2.66
C ALA A 43 -4.08 1.35 -1.49
N THR A 44 -4.65 0.17 -1.49
CA THR A 44 -5.34 -0.33 -0.31
C THR A 44 -4.37 -0.48 0.87
N THR A 45 -4.89 -0.69 2.05
CA THR A 45 -4.11 -0.98 3.26
C THR A 45 -4.81 -2.07 4.05
N SER A 46 -4.12 -3.22 4.21
CA SER A 46 -4.62 -4.36 4.99
C SER A 46 -4.91 -3.96 6.44
N ALA A 47 -4.00 -3.19 7.06
CA ALA A 47 -4.17 -2.65 8.42
C ALA A 47 -5.43 -1.76 8.54
N GLY A 48 -5.58 -0.79 7.63
CA GLY A 48 -6.74 0.11 7.65
C GLY A 48 -8.05 -0.62 7.42
N TYR A 49 -8.10 -1.55 6.47
CA TYR A 49 -9.27 -2.40 6.24
C TYR A 49 -9.55 -3.30 7.44
N GLY A 50 -8.53 -3.90 8.05
CA GLY A 50 -8.66 -4.68 9.28
C GLY A 50 -9.37 -3.89 10.39
N PHE A 51 -9.04 -2.61 10.57
CA PHE A 51 -9.70 -1.76 11.57
C PHE A 51 -11.20 -1.59 11.31
N THR A 52 -11.64 -1.53 10.05
CA THR A 52 -13.08 -1.48 9.71
C THR A 52 -13.80 -2.78 10.06
N ARG A 53 -13.07 -3.88 10.19
CA ARG A 53 -13.58 -5.20 10.57
C ARG A 53 -13.43 -5.51 12.06
N GLY A 54 -12.91 -4.54 12.86
CA GLY A 54 -12.61 -4.72 14.27
C GLY A 54 -11.39 -5.63 14.53
N LEU A 55 -10.49 -5.76 13.56
CA LEU A 55 -9.31 -6.59 13.63
C LEU A 55 -8.05 -5.73 13.86
N PRO A 56 -7.06 -6.19 14.63
CA PRO A 56 -5.76 -5.53 14.73
C PRO A 56 -4.96 -5.66 13.43
N ASP A 57 -3.89 -4.86 13.30
CA ASP A 57 -2.92 -4.94 12.22
C ASP A 57 -2.23 -6.33 12.19
N GLY A 58 -2.00 -6.89 11.00
CA GLY A 58 -1.48 -8.25 10.82
C GLY A 58 -2.47 -9.36 11.21
N ALA A 59 -3.76 -9.02 11.40
CA ALA A 59 -4.79 -10.02 11.65
C ALA A 59 -5.24 -10.69 10.35
N GLN A 60 -5.76 -11.89 10.51
CA GLN A 60 -6.10 -12.83 9.46
C GLN A 60 -7.27 -12.36 8.61
N LEU A 61 -7.04 -11.46 7.68
CA LEU A 61 -7.95 -11.25 6.56
C LEU A 61 -7.84 -12.45 5.61
N SER A 62 -8.98 -12.94 5.12
CA SER A 62 -8.92 -13.95 4.05
C SER A 62 -8.63 -13.30 2.70
N ARG A 63 -8.07 -14.08 1.76
CA ARG A 63 -7.88 -13.63 0.38
C ARG A 63 -9.15 -13.09 -0.24
N ASP A 64 -10.28 -13.77 -0.02
CA ASP A 64 -11.57 -13.37 -0.58
C ASP A 64 -12.06 -12.04 -0.01
N GLN A 65 -11.82 -11.76 1.27
CA GLN A 65 -12.12 -10.47 1.88
C GLN A 65 -11.26 -9.35 1.29
N ALA A 66 -9.96 -9.58 1.10
CA ALA A 66 -9.08 -8.60 0.49
C ALA A 66 -9.43 -8.32 -0.97
N LEU A 67 -9.79 -9.35 -1.75
CA LEU A 67 -10.24 -9.23 -3.14
C LEU A 67 -11.56 -8.46 -3.24
N ALA A 68 -12.55 -8.78 -2.40
CA ALA A 68 -13.83 -8.07 -2.36
C ALA A 68 -13.64 -6.58 -2.02
N HIS A 69 -12.85 -6.28 -0.99
CA HIS A 69 -12.53 -4.91 -0.60
C HIS A 69 -11.82 -4.14 -1.72
N ALA A 70 -10.84 -4.77 -2.39
CA ALA A 70 -10.14 -4.16 -3.52
C ALA A 70 -11.12 -3.85 -4.68
N ALA A 71 -12.02 -4.78 -5.01
CA ALA A 71 -13.02 -4.60 -6.05
C ALA A 71 -14.00 -3.45 -5.73
N GLU A 72 -14.43 -3.32 -4.47
CA GLU A 72 -15.26 -2.20 -4.01
C GLU A 72 -14.57 -0.86 -4.24
N ILE A 73 -13.28 -0.75 -3.87
CA ILE A 73 -12.49 0.48 -4.07
C ILE A 73 -12.30 0.76 -5.55
N CYS A 74 -11.92 -0.24 -6.36
CA CYS A 74 -11.75 -0.09 -7.81
C CYS A 74 -13.04 0.38 -8.50
N THR A 75 -14.20 -0.03 -8.00
CA THR A 75 -15.49 0.38 -8.56
C THR A 75 -15.88 1.81 -8.14
N ALA A 76 -15.37 2.27 -7.00
CA ALA A 76 -15.73 3.57 -6.41
C ALA A 76 -14.98 4.75 -7.01
N VAL A 77 -13.87 4.52 -7.72
CA VAL A 77 -12.99 5.58 -8.27
C VAL A 77 -12.51 5.25 -9.68
N ASP A 78 -12.30 6.28 -10.49
CA ASP A 78 -11.72 6.18 -11.84
C ASP A 78 -10.18 6.39 -11.82
N LEU A 79 -9.51 5.78 -10.86
CA LEU A 79 -8.07 5.88 -10.66
C LEU A 79 -7.42 4.49 -10.62
N PRO A 80 -6.13 4.38 -11.00
CA PRO A 80 -5.38 3.17 -10.74
C PRO A 80 -5.34 2.84 -9.24
N VAL A 81 -5.60 1.59 -8.89
CA VAL A 81 -5.52 1.09 -7.50
C VAL A 81 -4.50 -0.03 -7.42
N ASN A 82 -3.60 0.06 -6.44
CA ASN A 82 -2.67 -1.01 -6.06
C ASN A 82 -3.24 -1.76 -4.86
N GLY A 83 -3.32 -3.09 -4.93
CA GLY A 83 -3.75 -3.93 -3.81
C GLY A 83 -2.61 -4.20 -2.83
N ASP A 84 -2.87 -4.03 -1.54
CA ASP A 84 -2.01 -4.53 -0.46
C ASP A 84 -2.48 -5.95 -0.10
N PHE A 85 -1.76 -6.96 -0.59
CA PHE A 85 -2.16 -8.37 -0.50
C PHE A 85 -1.22 -9.18 0.40
N GLU A 86 -0.61 -8.51 1.38
CA GLU A 86 0.21 -9.15 2.41
C GLU A 86 1.21 -10.14 1.78
N ASN A 87 1.29 -11.36 2.33
CA ASN A 87 2.14 -12.42 1.78
C ASN A 87 1.52 -13.14 0.55
N GLY A 88 0.43 -12.67 -0.02
CA GLY A 88 -0.27 -13.37 -1.11
C GLY A 88 -1.19 -14.51 -0.64
N PHE A 89 -1.50 -14.57 0.64
CA PHE A 89 -2.46 -15.48 1.28
C PHE A 89 -2.13 -16.98 1.18
N GLY A 90 -0.84 -17.32 1.14
CA GLY A 90 -0.37 -18.70 1.18
C GLY A 90 1.15 -18.80 1.07
N ASP A 91 1.71 -19.92 1.48
CA ASP A 91 3.16 -20.15 1.49
C ASP A 91 3.72 -20.56 0.12
N ASP A 92 2.90 -21.25 -0.65
CA ASP A 92 3.27 -21.82 -1.94
C ASP A 92 3.36 -20.72 -3.02
N PRO A 93 4.41 -20.68 -3.86
CA PRO A 93 4.52 -19.78 -5.01
C PRO A 93 3.32 -19.80 -5.96
N ASP A 94 2.72 -20.97 -6.21
CA ASP A 94 1.55 -21.07 -7.09
C ASP A 94 0.32 -20.37 -6.48
N THR A 95 0.13 -20.46 -5.17
CA THR A 95 -0.93 -19.72 -4.45
C THR A 95 -0.74 -18.22 -4.58
N VAL A 96 0.49 -17.73 -4.49
CA VAL A 96 0.81 -16.30 -4.69
C VAL A 96 0.50 -15.87 -6.13
N ALA A 97 0.90 -16.68 -7.12
CA ALA A 97 0.61 -16.42 -8.53
C ALA A 97 -0.90 -16.34 -8.79
N ASP A 98 -1.69 -17.24 -8.21
CA ASP A 98 -3.14 -17.24 -8.32
C ASP A 98 -3.76 -16.00 -7.68
N THR A 99 -3.23 -15.58 -6.53
CA THR A 99 -3.66 -14.34 -5.87
C THR A 99 -3.42 -13.11 -6.77
N VAL A 100 -2.29 -13.04 -7.45
CA VAL A 100 -1.99 -11.95 -8.40
C VAL A 100 -2.96 -11.96 -9.59
N ARG A 101 -3.31 -13.14 -10.14
CA ARG A 101 -4.32 -13.25 -11.21
C ARG A 101 -5.70 -12.78 -10.75
N LEU A 102 -6.12 -13.19 -9.55
CA LEU A 102 -7.39 -12.77 -8.94
C LEU A 102 -7.41 -11.26 -8.65
N ALA A 103 -6.28 -10.70 -8.20
CA ALA A 103 -6.14 -9.25 -8.00
C ALA A 103 -6.40 -8.46 -9.30
N ALA A 104 -5.88 -8.93 -10.42
CA ALA A 104 -6.19 -8.34 -11.73
C ALA A 104 -7.68 -8.46 -12.10
N GLN A 105 -8.32 -9.60 -11.80
CA GLN A 105 -9.76 -9.79 -12.04
C GLN A 105 -10.62 -8.86 -11.16
N ALA A 106 -10.16 -8.54 -9.95
CA ALA A 106 -10.80 -7.58 -9.06
C ALA A 106 -10.71 -6.11 -9.55
N GLY A 107 -9.97 -5.84 -10.64
CA GLY A 107 -9.84 -4.51 -11.23
C GLY A 107 -8.59 -3.73 -10.83
N LEU A 108 -7.68 -4.33 -10.08
CA LEU A 108 -6.45 -3.69 -9.65
C LEU A 108 -5.49 -3.43 -10.80
N ALA A 109 -4.85 -2.26 -10.80
CA ALA A 109 -3.79 -1.87 -11.72
C ALA A 109 -2.40 -2.36 -11.26
N GLY A 110 -2.29 -2.71 -9.98
CA GLY A 110 -1.08 -3.26 -9.39
C GLY A 110 -1.37 -4.01 -8.09
N VAL A 111 -0.39 -4.78 -7.64
CA VAL A 111 -0.46 -5.53 -6.39
C VAL A 111 0.88 -5.51 -5.69
N SER A 112 0.90 -5.47 -4.36
CA SER A 112 2.09 -5.66 -3.55
C SER A 112 2.04 -6.99 -2.81
N ILE A 113 3.17 -7.72 -2.87
CA ILE A 113 3.38 -8.99 -2.20
C ILE A 113 4.64 -8.88 -1.32
N GLU A 114 4.53 -9.30 -0.07
CA GLU A 114 5.60 -9.22 0.91
C GLU A 114 6.18 -10.59 1.27
N ASP A 115 7.35 -10.55 1.90
CA ASP A 115 8.12 -11.73 2.29
C ASP A 115 7.88 -12.18 3.74
N THR A 116 6.87 -11.63 4.42
CA THR A 116 6.51 -12.01 5.80
C THR A 116 5.62 -13.25 5.86
N VAL A 117 5.67 -13.95 6.97
CA VAL A 117 4.76 -15.07 7.27
C VAL A 117 3.51 -14.51 7.92
N VAL A 118 2.37 -14.57 7.23
CA VAL A 118 1.06 -14.10 7.74
C VAL A 118 0.04 -15.24 7.58
N PRO A 119 -0.67 -15.63 8.62
CA PRO A 119 -0.52 -15.26 10.02
C PRO A 119 0.75 -15.87 10.64
N GLY A 120 1.45 -15.08 11.44
CA GLY A 120 2.68 -15.53 12.09
C GLY A 120 3.64 -14.37 12.39
N THR A 121 4.87 -14.73 12.66
CA THR A 121 5.94 -13.76 12.92
C THR A 121 7.17 -14.07 12.08
N GLY A 122 7.87 -13.03 11.64
CA GLY A 122 9.11 -13.16 10.87
C GLY A 122 8.89 -13.18 9.36
N ALA A 123 9.88 -13.69 8.65
CA ALA A 123 9.91 -13.71 7.20
C ALA A 123 10.21 -15.10 6.66
N TYR A 124 9.77 -15.35 5.43
CA TYR A 124 10.14 -16.57 4.73
C TYR A 124 11.67 -16.67 4.55
N PRO A 125 12.24 -17.90 4.56
CA PRO A 125 13.60 -18.12 4.12
C PRO A 125 13.84 -17.46 2.75
N PHE A 126 15.03 -16.90 2.54
CA PHE A 126 15.36 -16.11 1.35
C PHE A 126 14.97 -16.78 0.03
N ASP A 127 15.34 -18.06 -0.14
CA ASP A 127 15.07 -18.77 -1.40
C ASP A 127 13.58 -18.98 -1.65
N LEU A 128 12.80 -19.23 -0.60
CA LEU A 128 11.35 -19.35 -0.70
C LEU A 128 10.72 -17.97 -0.99
N ALA A 129 11.14 -16.92 -0.29
CA ALA A 129 10.68 -15.56 -0.56
C ALA A 129 10.92 -15.17 -2.02
N LEU A 130 12.13 -15.44 -2.54
CA LEU A 130 12.48 -15.16 -3.93
C LEU A 130 11.66 -16.00 -4.92
N ALA A 131 11.42 -17.28 -4.63
CA ALA A 131 10.59 -18.15 -5.48
C ALA A 131 9.14 -17.63 -5.55
N ARG A 132 8.57 -17.21 -4.43
CA ARG A 132 7.23 -16.61 -4.32
C ARG A 132 7.12 -15.31 -5.13
N ILE A 133 8.09 -14.41 -4.99
CA ILE A 133 8.14 -13.17 -5.77
C ILE A 133 8.33 -13.44 -7.27
N LYS A 134 9.14 -14.42 -7.66
CA LYS A 134 9.27 -14.80 -9.08
C LYS A 134 7.94 -15.30 -9.66
N ALA A 135 7.19 -16.11 -8.91
CA ALA A 135 5.87 -16.56 -9.32
C ALA A 135 4.87 -15.39 -9.44
N ALA A 136 4.89 -14.46 -8.48
CA ALA A 136 4.11 -13.23 -8.53
C ALA A 136 4.46 -12.35 -9.77
N ILE A 137 5.75 -12.19 -10.07
CA ILE A 137 6.24 -11.46 -11.27
C ILE A 137 5.72 -12.09 -12.55
N ALA A 138 5.81 -13.43 -12.65
CA ALA A 138 5.35 -14.15 -13.83
C ALA A 138 3.83 -13.97 -14.05
N ALA A 139 3.04 -14.11 -12.98
CA ALA A 139 1.61 -13.90 -13.02
C ALA A 139 1.24 -12.45 -13.33
N ALA A 140 1.93 -11.46 -12.73
CA ALA A 140 1.69 -10.04 -13.00
C ALA A 140 1.96 -9.67 -14.46
N LYS A 141 3.02 -10.21 -15.06
CA LYS A 141 3.32 -10.06 -16.50
C LYS A 141 2.25 -10.71 -17.38
N GLU A 142 1.78 -11.90 -17.02
CA GLU A 142 0.72 -12.63 -17.73
C GLU A 142 -0.57 -11.80 -17.80
N VAL A 143 -0.99 -11.20 -16.69
CA VAL A 143 -2.25 -10.46 -16.60
C VAL A 143 -2.09 -8.94 -16.82
N GLY A 144 -0.86 -8.46 -16.99
CA GLY A 144 -0.53 -7.10 -17.39
C GLY A 144 -0.55 -6.06 -16.26
N ILE A 145 -0.54 -6.43 -14.96
CA ILE A 145 -0.55 -5.49 -13.82
C ILE A 145 0.86 -5.19 -13.28
N VAL A 146 0.99 -4.13 -12.47
CA VAL A 146 2.25 -3.74 -11.82
C VAL A 146 2.47 -4.56 -10.55
N LEU A 147 3.66 -5.20 -10.41
CA LEU A 147 4.04 -5.89 -9.18
C LEU A 147 5.00 -5.05 -8.34
N THR A 148 4.62 -4.81 -7.08
CA THR A 148 5.49 -4.30 -6.03
C THR A 148 5.95 -5.44 -5.14
N ALA A 149 7.25 -5.75 -5.16
CA ALA A 149 7.85 -6.75 -4.29
C ALA A 149 8.36 -6.10 -2.99
N ARG A 150 7.92 -6.63 -1.83
CA ARG A 150 8.19 -6.04 -0.52
C ARG A 150 9.09 -6.93 0.32
N ALA A 151 10.05 -6.30 1.02
CA ALA A 151 10.92 -6.90 2.04
C ALA A 151 10.54 -6.33 3.42
N ASP A 152 9.46 -6.86 4.00
CA ASP A 152 8.85 -6.36 5.24
C ASP A 152 9.39 -7.05 6.51
N GLY A 153 10.07 -8.20 6.36
CA GLY A 153 10.50 -9.00 7.50
C GLY A 153 11.42 -8.27 8.48
N TRP A 154 12.10 -7.21 8.06
CA TRP A 154 12.89 -6.37 8.94
C TRP A 154 12.01 -5.61 9.96
N LEU A 155 10.85 -5.11 9.57
CA LEU A 155 9.87 -4.49 10.49
C LEU A 155 9.31 -5.49 11.50
N MET A 156 9.25 -6.76 11.12
CA MET A 156 8.75 -7.86 11.97
C MET A 156 9.86 -8.49 12.83
N GLY A 157 11.09 -7.92 12.81
CA GLY A 157 12.22 -8.45 13.55
C GLY A 157 12.78 -9.78 13.02
N GLY A 158 12.42 -10.17 11.80
CA GLY A 158 12.89 -11.40 11.17
C GLY A 158 14.30 -11.32 10.61
N TYR A 159 14.78 -10.13 10.28
CA TYR A 159 16.14 -9.86 9.78
C TYR A 159 16.45 -8.34 9.87
N ASP A 160 17.67 -7.94 9.52
CA ASP A 160 18.12 -6.54 9.56
C ASP A 160 17.91 -5.80 8.21
N GLN A 161 18.24 -4.50 8.15
CA GLN A 161 18.11 -3.69 6.94
C GLN A 161 19.06 -4.14 5.82
N ALA A 162 20.21 -4.73 6.15
CA ALA A 162 21.13 -5.25 5.14
C ALA A 162 20.52 -6.44 4.39
N GLU A 163 19.82 -7.32 5.10
CA GLU A 163 19.06 -8.41 4.48
C GLU A 163 17.84 -7.89 3.70
N ALA A 164 17.13 -6.84 4.19
CA ALA A 164 16.06 -6.20 3.42
C ALA A 164 16.59 -5.66 2.07
N LEU A 165 17.74 -5.00 2.08
CA LEU A 165 18.41 -4.53 0.87
C LEU A 165 18.73 -5.70 -0.06
N ARG A 166 19.37 -6.77 0.45
CA ARG A 166 19.71 -7.96 -0.34
C ARG A 166 18.49 -8.59 -1.00
N ARG A 167 17.36 -8.69 -0.28
CA ARG A 167 16.10 -9.24 -0.80
C ARG A 167 15.54 -8.35 -1.91
N CYS A 168 15.44 -7.05 -1.69
CA CYS A 168 14.98 -6.11 -2.71
C CYS A 168 15.87 -6.12 -3.96
N GLN A 169 17.18 -6.25 -3.84
CA GLN A 169 18.11 -6.41 -4.98
C GLN A 169 17.82 -7.68 -5.76
N ALA A 170 17.53 -8.79 -5.08
CA ALA A 170 17.14 -10.03 -5.72
C ALA A 170 15.77 -9.92 -6.41
N PHE A 171 14.80 -9.22 -5.80
CA PHE A 171 13.48 -8.97 -6.38
C PHE A 171 13.58 -8.07 -7.63
N ALA A 172 14.42 -7.02 -7.57
CA ALA A 172 14.74 -6.17 -8.71
C ALA A 172 15.34 -6.97 -9.87
N THR A 173 16.34 -7.80 -9.57
CA THR A 173 16.99 -8.68 -10.56
C THR A 173 16.01 -9.70 -11.16
N ALA A 174 15.04 -10.17 -10.37
CA ALA A 174 13.99 -11.07 -10.86
C ALA A 174 12.97 -10.35 -11.76
N GLY A 175 12.95 -9.01 -11.79
CA GLY A 175 12.12 -8.19 -12.67
C GLY A 175 10.83 -7.69 -12.04
N ALA A 176 10.82 -7.43 -10.74
CA ALA A 176 9.75 -6.68 -10.09
C ALA A 176 9.64 -5.27 -10.68
N ASP A 177 8.43 -4.75 -10.90
CA ASP A 177 8.21 -3.41 -11.43
C ASP A 177 8.58 -2.32 -10.40
N VAL A 178 8.34 -2.60 -9.13
CA VAL A 178 8.64 -1.72 -7.99
C VAL A 178 9.20 -2.56 -6.85
N ILE A 179 10.22 -2.06 -6.16
CA ILE A 179 10.73 -2.68 -4.94
C ILE A 179 10.40 -1.80 -3.72
N TYR A 180 10.27 -2.44 -2.56
CA TYR A 180 9.84 -1.76 -1.37
C TYR A 180 10.36 -2.47 -0.11
N ALA A 181 11.12 -1.74 0.71
CA ALA A 181 11.49 -2.11 2.06
C ALA A 181 10.95 -1.02 3.01
N PRO A 182 9.79 -1.22 3.64
CA PRO A 182 9.17 -0.19 4.45
C PRO A 182 9.99 0.11 5.72
N GLY A 183 10.14 1.39 6.06
CA GLY A 183 10.77 1.83 7.31
C GLY A 183 12.29 1.70 7.37
N VAL A 184 12.98 1.42 6.26
CA VAL A 184 14.45 1.48 6.20
C VAL A 184 14.94 2.94 6.21
N ASP A 185 16.19 3.14 6.60
CA ASP A 185 16.81 4.46 6.68
C ASP A 185 17.15 5.06 5.29
N VAL A 186 17.63 6.31 5.30
CA VAL A 186 17.97 7.05 4.07
C VAL A 186 19.09 6.37 3.28
N ASP A 187 20.09 5.80 3.95
CA ASP A 187 21.24 5.20 3.27
C ASP A 187 20.83 3.87 2.60
N THR A 188 20.06 3.06 3.27
CA THR A 188 19.44 1.87 2.68
C THR A 188 18.50 2.23 1.52
N THR A 189 17.73 3.32 1.66
CA THR A 189 16.87 3.82 0.57
C THR A 189 17.71 4.21 -0.67
N ARG A 190 18.85 4.91 -0.51
CA ARG A 190 19.77 5.22 -1.61
C ARG A 190 20.32 3.96 -2.27
N ALA A 191 20.68 2.95 -1.47
CA ALA A 191 21.16 1.68 -2.00
C ALA A 191 20.08 0.92 -2.79
N LEU A 192 18.82 1.00 -2.38
CA LEU A 192 17.67 0.48 -3.13
C LEU A 192 17.53 1.20 -4.49
N ILE A 193 17.58 2.54 -4.48
CA ILE A 193 17.47 3.36 -5.70
C ILE A 193 18.60 3.05 -6.69
N ALA A 194 19.80 2.76 -6.21
CA ALA A 194 20.94 2.37 -7.03
C ALA A 194 20.74 1.06 -7.82
N THR A 195 19.70 0.26 -7.50
CA THR A 195 19.33 -0.92 -8.33
C THR A 195 18.79 -0.54 -9.70
N GLY A 196 18.33 0.69 -9.89
CA GLY A 196 17.65 1.17 -11.10
C GLY A 196 16.17 0.78 -11.20
N THR A 197 15.66 -0.05 -10.29
CA THR A 197 14.22 -0.37 -10.20
C THR A 197 13.49 0.73 -9.43
N PRO A 198 12.28 1.16 -9.84
CA PRO A 198 11.47 2.10 -9.10
C PRO A 198 11.30 1.69 -7.63
N VAL A 199 11.52 2.64 -6.70
CA VAL A 199 11.44 2.40 -5.25
C VAL A 199 10.20 3.07 -4.68
N ASN A 200 9.40 2.32 -3.92
CA ASN A 200 8.41 2.88 -3.02
C ASN A 200 9.05 3.22 -1.67
N LEU A 201 8.77 4.41 -1.15
CA LEU A 201 9.14 4.84 0.19
C LEU A 201 7.89 4.91 1.06
N LEU A 202 7.96 4.38 2.29
CA LEU A 202 6.93 4.59 3.30
C LEU A 202 7.23 5.87 4.09
N ALA A 203 6.30 6.81 4.08
CA ALA A 203 6.40 8.01 4.90
C ALA A 203 6.10 7.68 6.37
N THR A 204 7.07 7.10 7.06
CA THR A 204 7.03 6.73 8.50
C THR A 204 8.38 6.97 9.15
N GLY A 205 8.44 6.93 10.49
CA GLY A 205 9.67 7.25 11.22
C GLY A 205 10.23 8.61 10.77
N ASP A 206 11.53 8.68 10.55
CA ASP A 206 12.22 9.92 10.12
C ASP A 206 11.84 10.33 8.69
N MET A 207 11.37 9.38 7.86
CA MET A 207 10.96 9.67 6.47
C MET A 207 9.71 10.54 6.37
N ARG A 208 8.82 10.54 7.37
CA ARG A 208 7.62 11.41 7.37
C ARG A 208 7.94 12.89 7.58
N ASP A 209 9.14 13.20 8.09
CA ASP A 209 9.58 14.58 8.32
C ASP A 209 10.21 15.19 7.06
N LEU A 210 10.47 14.36 6.03
CA LEU A 210 10.95 14.80 4.73
C LEU A 210 9.80 15.33 3.88
N SER A 211 10.03 16.43 3.19
CA SER A 211 9.13 16.90 2.14
C SER A 211 9.16 16.00 0.91
N VAL A 212 8.13 16.07 0.07
CA VAL A 212 8.10 15.36 -1.22
C VAL A 212 9.30 15.73 -2.09
N ALA A 213 9.75 17.00 -2.05
CA ALA A 213 10.92 17.47 -2.80
C ALA A 213 12.22 16.81 -2.32
N GLU A 214 12.40 16.64 -1.00
CA GLU A 214 13.55 15.94 -0.45
C GLU A 214 13.53 14.45 -0.81
N MET A 215 12.38 13.79 -0.70
CA MET A 215 12.22 12.40 -1.15
C MET A 215 12.47 12.24 -2.66
N ALA A 216 12.03 13.21 -3.47
CA ALA A 216 12.30 13.27 -4.91
C ALA A 216 13.82 13.39 -5.20
N SER A 217 14.52 14.21 -4.43
CA SER A 217 15.97 14.39 -4.58
C SER A 217 16.78 13.13 -4.26
N LEU A 218 16.21 12.21 -3.46
CA LEU A 218 16.79 10.89 -3.26
C LEU A 218 16.66 9.98 -4.50
N GLY A 219 15.70 10.27 -5.38
CA GLY A 219 15.39 9.42 -6.54
C GLY A 219 14.21 8.47 -6.33
N VAL A 220 13.39 8.66 -5.28
CA VAL A 220 12.20 7.86 -5.00
C VAL A 220 11.19 7.99 -6.15
N ALA A 221 10.53 6.89 -6.52
CA ALA A 221 9.51 6.86 -7.57
C ALA A 221 8.08 6.88 -7.04
N ARG A 222 7.86 6.45 -5.79
CA ARG A 222 6.54 6.39 -5.15
C ARG A 222 6.66 6.62 -3.65
N ILE A 223 5.68 7.30 -3.07
CA ILE A 223 5.54 7.53 -1.64
C ILE A 223 4.19 7.01 -1.20
N SER A 224 4.15 6.11 -0.23
CA SER A 224 2.94 5.58 0.39
C SER A 224 2.93 5.84 1.90
N ILE A 225 1.76 5.68 2.52
CA ILE A 225 1.58 5.95 3.96
C ILE A 225 1.06 4.73 4.73
N GLY A 226 0.77 3.61 4.04
CA GLY A 226 0.20 2.41 4.66
C GLY A 226 -1.03 2.75 5.51
N GLY A 227 -1.16 2.17 6.68
CA GLY A 227 -2.25 2.46 7.63
C GLY A 227 -2.17 3.83 8.33
N GLY A 228 -1.27 4.75 7.91
CA GLY A 228 -1.01 6.01 8.61
C GLY A 228 -2.25 6.87 8.81
N LEU A 229 -2.97 7.24 7.75
CA LEU A 229 -4.19 8.05 7.86
C LEU A 229 -5.34 7.31 8.56
N ALA A 230 -5.45 5.99 8.41
CA ALA A 230 -6.43 5.22 9.17
C ALA A 230 -6.15 5.33 10.67
N ARG A 231 -4.88 5.27 11.10
CA ARG A 231 -4.50 5.49 12.51
C ARG A 231 -4.73 6.92 12.99
N VAL A 232 -4.57 7.92 12.12
CA VAL A 232 -4.93 9.32 12.44
C VAL A 232 -6.45 9.45 12.68
N ALA A 233 -7.27 8.82 11.84
CA ALA A 233 -8.71 8.77 12.04
C ALA A 233 -9.10 8.05 13.35
N GLN A 234 -8.46 6.89 13.64
CA GLN A 234 -8.63 6.17 14.89
C GLN A 234 -8.21 7.02 16.11
N ARG A 235 -7.15 7.81 16.00
CA ARG A 235 -6.72 8.73 17.07
C ARG A 235 -7.81 9.74 17.40
N ALA A 236 -8.39 10.38 16.37
CA ALA A 236 -9.49 11.33 16.55
C ALA A 236 -10.71 10.65 17.21
N LEU A 237 -11.06 9.45 16.79
CA LEU A 237 -12.15 8.66 17.38
C LEU A 237 -11.86 8.34 18.85
N ILE A 238 -10.67 7.87 19.19
CA ILE A 238 -10.26 7.53 20.56
C ILE A 238 -10.35 8.77 21.46
N ASP A 239 -9.73 9.88 21.05
CA ASP A 239 -9.65 11.10 21.85
C ASP A 239 -11.05 11.70 22.06
N GLY A 240 -11.85 11.79 20.99
CA GLY A 240 -13.21 12.29 21.06
C GLY A 240 -14.11 11.44 21.95
N THR A 241 -14.05 10.11 21.78
CA THR A 241 -14.85 9.19 22.60
C THR A 241 -14.46 9.30 24.08
N ARG A 242 -13.15 9.37 24.37
CA ARG A 242 -12.66 9.52 25.74
C ARG A 242 -13.11 10.85 26.37
N ALA A 243 -12.96 11.98 25.64
CA ALA A 243 -13.40 13.29 26.11
C ALA A 243 -14.92 13.31 26.42
N MET A 244 -15.73 12.73 25.53
CA MET A 244 -17.19 12.66 25.73
C MET A 244 -17.56 11.79 26.93
N LEU A 245 -16.98 10.61 27.09
CA LEU A 245 -17.40 9.64 28.11
C LEU A 245 -16.83 9.96 29.50
N GLU A 246 -15.60 10.46 29.58
CA GLU A 246 -14.89 10.71 30.87
C GLU A 246 -15.10 12.13 31.40
N GLN A 247 -15.27 13.13 30.49
CA GLN A 247 -15.28 14.56 30.84
C GLN A 247 -16.58 15.27 30.47
N GLY A 248 -17.46 14.64 29.68
CA GLY A 248 -18.66 15.30 29.13
C GLY A 248 -18.31 16.42 28.13
N ASP A 249 -17.10 16.38 27.52
CA ASP A 249 -16.61 17.38 26.61
C ASP A 249 -16.82 16.98 25.15
N PHE A 250 -17.53 17.84 24.40
CA PHE A 250 -17.86 17.66 22.98
C PHE A 250 -17.11 18.64 22.08
N THR A 251 -16.15 19.41 22.62
CA THR A 251 -15.44 20.48 21.89
C THR A 251 -14.62 19.97 20.71
N ILE A 252 -14.21 18.68 20.69
CA ILE A 252 -13.56 18.07 19.55
C ILE A 252 -14.39 18.18 18.26
N LEU A 253 -15.73 18.20 18.39
CA LEU A 253 -16.63 18.30 17.23
C LEU A 253 -16.55 19.67 16.53
N ASN A 254 -15.99 20.70 17.17
CA ASN A 254 -15.70 21.99 16.52
C ASN A 254 -14.68 21.89 15.37
N GLY A 255 -13.84 20.83 15.37
CA GLY A 255 -12.90 20.53 14.29
C GLY A 255 -13.45 19.60 13.19
N ALA A 256 -14.75 19.26 13.23
CA ALA A 256 -15.36 18.40 12.23
C ALA A 256 -15.35 19.07 10.84
N ALA A 257 -15.11 18.30 9.80
CA ALA A 257 -15.26 18.79 8.44
C ALA A 257 -16.70 19.25 8.17
N ALA A 258 -16.88 20.34 7.46
CA ALA A 258 -18.21 20.82 7.09
C ALA A 258 -18.92 19.76 6.21
N SER A 259 -20.21 19.49 6.50
CA SER A 259 -20.99 18.48 5.77
C SER A 259 -20.96 18.68 4.25
N ALA A 260 -21.07 19.92 3.79
CA ALA A 260 -21.02 20.24 2.35
C ALA A 260 -19.71 19.79 1.69
N VAL A 261 -18.56 19.95 2.35
CA VAL A 261 -17.26 19.52 1.84
C VAL A 261 -17.21 17.99 1.73
N VAL A 262 -17.68 17.28 2.76
CA VAL A 262 -17.73 15.83 2.76
C VAL A 262 -18.68 15.31 1.67
N ASP A 263 -19.88 15.89 1.58
CA ASP A 263 -20.88 15.51 0.60
C ASP A 263 -20.40 15.70 -0.84
N ASP A 264 -19.69 16.81 -1.12
CA ASP A 264 -19.15 17.10 -2.45
C ASP A 264 -18.07 16.07 -2.84
N LEU A 265 -17.18 15.71 -1.92
CA LEU A 265 -16.17 14.65 -2.13
C LEU A 265 -16.83 13.27 -2.35
N MET A 266 -17.93 12.97 -1.64
CA MET A 266 -18.64 11.70 -1.81
C MET A 266 -19.39 11.60 -3.14
N ARG A 267 -19.89 12.72 -3.68
CA ARG A 267 -20.54 12.73 -5.00
C ARG A 267 -19.55 12.56 -6.15
N GLY A 268 -18.29 12.94 -5.95
CA GLY A 268 -17.29 12.98 -7.00
C GLY A 268 -17.50 14.13 -8.00
N PRO A 269 -16.66 14.25 -9.03
CA PRO A 269 -16.82 15.29 -10.04
C PRO A 269 -18.18 15.16 -10.73
N GLN A 270 -18.94 16.26 -10.75
CA GLN A 270 -20.18 16.33 -11.53
C GLN A 270 -19.79 16.35 -13.01
N SER A 271 -20.22 15.34 -13.75
CA SER A 271 -20.06 15.21 -15.20
C SER A 271 -20.80 16.31 -15.95
#